data_3f85e720b541361ffaba12fca7e84fa1
#
_entry.id   3f85e720b541361ffaba12fca7e84fa1
#
_cell.length_a   1.000
_cell.length_b   1.000
_cell.length_c   1.000
_cell.angle_alpha   90.00
_cell.angle_beta   90.00
_cell.angle_gamma   90.00
#
_symmetry.space_group_name_H-M   'P 1'
#
loop_
_entity.id
_entity.type
_entity.pdbx_description
1 polymer ?
#
loop_
_entity_poly.entity_id
_entity_poly.type
_entity_poly.pdbx_seq_one_letter_code
_entity_poly.pdbx_strand_id
1 'polypeptide(L)'
;MKARRRVVTHGKAGQAGRGTPNAPAPNTRRTPTVRTFRSAILEPRPGTASRAAAAAVPASRPAAVAARSSADTARSVAVDLTVDLGRGLVLRNPILVASGTFGYGVEYADVVDVDRLGAICCKGTTLRPRQGNRPPRVTETPGGMLNSIGLQNPGIDAVLDRYAAQWAGWQVPVIVNVAGESIEDYVGVVRKLDLVPGIAGIELNISCPNVGRGGLQFAIDQDAAAAVTRAVRRATELPLIVKLSPNVADIRPIAAAIAEAGADALSAINTLSGMALRSDRTGPFLGNTYGGLSGPAIKPVALRIVYEVAQVVGIPVIAIGGVTGLDDVLDFLAAGAVAVQVGTAIFADPTLPARLVDELAAVCARRGLSRYDALVGTALPRRPGAASSKGVEYRP
;
A
#
# COMPACT_ATOMS: atom_id res chain seq x y z
N MET A 1 10.85 -1.75 72.48
CA MET A 1 9.68 -2.17 73.30
C MET A 1 8.83 -3.09 72.48
N LYS A 2 8.82 -4.36 72.83
CA LYS A 2 7.79 -5.39 72.97
C LYS A 2 6.71 -5.41 71.85
N ALA A 3 6.75 -6.35 70.87
CA ALA A 3 6.33 -7.75 70.95
C ALA A 3 4.82 -7.93 71.22
N ARG A 4 4.10 -8.58 70.29
CA ARG A 4 3.28 -9.74 70.56
C ARG A 4 2.78 -10.47 69.31
N ARG A 5 3.20 -11.71 69.20
CA ARG A 5 2.64 -12.79 68.37
C ARG A 5 1.25 -13.15 68.85
N ARG A 6 0.36 -13.65 67.98
CA ARG A 6 -0.62 -14.67 68.31
C ARG A 6 -0.78 -15.67 67.17
N VAL A 7 -0.52 -16.91 67.52
CA VAL A 7 -0.76 -18.19 66.84
C VAL A 7 -2.05 -18.76 67.46
N VAL A 8 -2.94 -19.39 66.69
CA VAL A 8 -3.91 -20.40 67.05
C VAL A 8 -4.24 -21.22 65.82
N THR A 9 -3.80 -22.37 65.58
CA THR A 9 -4.04 -23.80 65.79
C THR A 9 -5.41 -24.32 65.38
N HIS A 10 -5.37 -25.25 64.42
CA HIS A 10 -6.03 -26.55 64.25
C HIS A 10 -7.53 -26.76 64.47
N GLY A 11 -8.17 -27.37 63.48
CA GLY A 11 -9.36 -28.19 63.60
C GLY A 11 -9.42 -29.21 62.44
N LYS A 12 -9.36 -30.49 62.84
CA LYS A 12 -9.35 -31.70 61.99
C LYS A 12 -10.78 -32.21 61.69
N ALA A 13 -10.88 -32.85 60.49
CA ALA A 13 -11.57 -34.11 60.19
C ALA A 13 -13.09 -34.12 59.87
N GLY A 14 -13.40 -34.73 58.73
CA GLY A 14 -14.70 -35.29 58.36
C GLY A 14 -14.60 -36.04 57.05
N GLN A 15 -14.33 -37.36 57.08
CA GLN A 15 -14.48 -38.31 55.97
C GLN A 15 -15.96 -38.55 55.71
N ALA A 16 -16.40 -38.68 54.43
CA ALA A 16 -17.12 -39.85 53.91
C ALA A 16 -17.76 -39.52 52.53
N GLY A 17 -17.75 -40.48 51.62
CA GLY A 17 -18.68 -40.53 50.50
C GLY A 17 -18.05 -40.85 49.15
N ARG A 18 -17.76 -42.12 48.86
CA ARG A 18 -17.47 -42.67 47.53
C ARG A 18 -18.73 -42.56 46.66
N GLY A 19 -18.61 -41.97 45.50
CA GLY A 19 -19.58 -42.07 44.42
C GLY A 19 -18.84 -41.95 43.09
N THR A 20 -18.69 -43.06 42.36
CA THR A 20 -18.18 -43.15 41.02
C THR A 20 -19.25 -42.65 40.03
N PRO A 21 -19.00 -41.71 39.13
CA PRO A 21 -19.89 -41.50 38.02
C PRO A 21 -19.43 -42.26 36.78
N ASN A 22 -20.41 -42.95 36.18
CA ASN A 22 -20.39 -43.66 34.91
C ASN A 22 -19.71 -42.88 33.78
N ALA A 23 -18.90 -43.58 32.98
CA ALA A 23 -18.40 -43.15 31.71
C ALA A 23 -19.53 -43.08 30.67
N PRO A 24 -19.65 -41.99 29.87
CA PRO A 24 -20.56 -41.99 28.74
C PRO A 24 -19.97 -42.71 27.54
N ALA A 25 -20.83 -43.44 26.82
CA ALA A 25 -20.56 -44.21 25.61
C ALA A 25 -20.01 -43.35 24.44
N PRO A 26 -19.24 -43.93 23.50
CA PRO A 26 -18.65 -43.19 22.40
C PRO A 26 -19.72 -42.76 21.36
N ASN A 27 -19.82 -41.45 21.19
CA ASN A 27 -20.71 -40.83 20.20
C ASN A 27 -20.08 -40.93 18.81
N THR A 28 -20.59 -41.87 17.99
CA THR A 28 -20.25 -42.03 16.58
C THR A 28 -20.78 -40.84 15.77
N ARG A 29 -19.95 -39.81 15.60
CA ARG A 29 -20.24 -38.69 14.70
C ARG A 29 -20.07 -39.19 13.26
N ARG A 30 -21.19 -39.23 12.54
CA ARG A 30 -21.26 -39.41 11.07
C ARG A 30 -20.52 -38.22 10.43
N THR A 31 -19.56 -38.56 9.57
CA THR A 31 -18.90 -37.63 8.63
C THR A 31 -19.92 -37.07 7.67
N PRO A 32 -20.00 -35.76 7.46
CA PRO A 32 -20.84 -35.20 6.41
C PRO A 32 -20.20 -35.43 5.07
N THR A 33 -20.95 -36.06 4.19
CA THR A 33 -20.63 -36.29 2.77
C THR A 33 -20.51 -34.94 2.07
N VAL A 34 -19.34 -34.66 1.49
CA VAL A 34 -19.12 -33.51 0.63
C VAL A 34 -19.96 -33.66 -0.62
N ARG A 35 -21.02 -32.89 -0.77
CA ARG A 35 -21.74 -32.70 -2.02
C ARG A 35 -20.92 -31.79 -2.92
N THR A 36 -20.35 -32.36 -3.95
CA THR A 36 -19.78 -31.64 -5.10
C THR A 36 -20.89 -30.87 -5.81
N PHE A 37 -20.87 -29.56 -5.76
CA PHE A 37 -21.68 -28.72 -6.63
C PHE A 37 -21.10 -28.79 -8.04
N ARG A 38 -21.81 -29.51 -8.95
CA ARG A 38 -21.59 -29.38 -10.39
C ARG A 38 -22.14 -28.01 -10.82
N SER A 39 -21.30 -27.18 -11.38
CA SER A 39 -21.70 -25.98 -12.14
C SER A 39 -22.61 -26.38 -13.28
N ALA A 40 -23.86 -25.91 -13.25
CA ALA A 40 -24.76 -25.98 -14.38
C ALA A 40 -24.29 -24.93 -15.41
N ILE A 41 -23.68 -25.41 -16.49
CA ILE A 41 -23.45 -24.65 -17.71
C ILE A 41 -24.82 -24.52 -18.39
N LEU A 42 -25.32 -23.29 -18.49
CA LEU A 42 -26.51 -22.94 -19.26
C LEU A 42 -26.16 -23.06 -20.76
N GLU A 43 -26.70 -24.10 -21.43
CA GLU A 43 -26.69 -24.19 -22.89
C GLU A 43 -27.65 -23.14 -23.49
N PRO A 44 -27.28 -22.48 -24.59
CA PRO A 44 -28.17 -21.54 -25.26
C PRO A 44 -29.28 -22.29 -26.04
N ARG A 45 -30.54 -21.88 -25.85
CA ARG A 45 -31.69 -22.38 -26.59
C ARG A 45 -31.60 -21.98 -28.09
N PRO A 46 -31.96 -22.84 -29.04
CA PRO A 46 -31.99 -22.50 -30.45
C PRO A 46 -33.17 -21.55 -30.75
N GLY A 47 -32.88 -20.34 -31.19
CA GLY A 47 -33.84 -19.38 -31.70
C GLY A 47 -34.06 -19.55 -33.20
N THR A 48 -35.30 -19.48 -33.57
CA THR A 48 -35.91 -19.64 -34.90
C THR A 48 -35.27 -18.75 -35.97
N ALA A 49 -34.87 -19.38 -37.08
CA ALA A 49 -34.39 -18.73 -38.30
C ALA A 49 -35.53 -17.99 -39.00
N SER A 50 -35.42 -16.67 -39.15
CA SER A 50 -36.20 -15.87 -40.10
C SER A 50 -35.37 -15.65 -41.36
N ARG A 51 -35.89 -16.19 -42.49
CA ARG A 51 -35.41 -15.97 -43.88
C ARG A 51 -35.68 -14.51 -44.23
N ALA A 52 -34.63 -13.71 -44.45
CA ALA A 52 -34.73 -12.47 -45.19
C ALA A 52 -33.82 -12.56 -46.43
N ALA A 53 -34.40 -12.23 -47.58
CA ALA A 53 -33.85 -12.37 -48.92
C ALA A 53 -32.65 -11.42 -49.14
N ALA A 54 -31.59 -11.97 -49.73
CA ALA A 54 -30.43 -11.22 -50.20
C ALA A 54 -30.80 -10.48 -51.51
N ALA A 55 -30.77 -9.17 -51.48
CA ALA A 55 -30.71 -8.34 -52.69
C ALA A 55 -29.24 -8.04 -52.99
N ALA A 56 -28.79 -8.45 -54.18
CA ALA A 56 -27.45 -8.20 -54.68
C ALA A 56 -27.30 -6.72 -55.07
N VAL A 57 -26.26 -6.05 -54.50
CA VAL A 57 -25.82 -4.72 -54.93
C VAL A 57 -24.54 -4.91 -55.76
N PRO A 58 -24.40 -4.27 -56.92
CA PRO A 58 -23.25 -4.43 -57.80
C PRO A 58 -21.99 -3.72 -57.24
N ALA A 59 -20.86 -4.44 -57.34
CA ALA A 59 -19.55 -3.98 -56.92
C ALA A 59 -19.10 -2.80 -57.80
N SER A 60 -18.98 -1.62 -57.20
CA SER A 60 -18.25 -0.49 -57.75
C SER A 60 -16.76 -0.59 -57.38
N ARG A 61 -15.88 -0.56 -58.37
CA ARG A 61 -14.41 -0.51 -58.24
C ARG A 61 -14.00 0.68 -57.37
N PRO A 62 -13.12 0.49 -56.35
CA PRO A 62 -12.52 1.65 -55.70
C PRO A 62 -11.41 2.24 -56.58
N ALA A 63 -11.52 3.52 -56.83
CA ALA A 63 -10.44 4.34 -57.40
C ALA A 63 -9.24 4.32 -56.44
N ALA A 64 -8.05 4.06 -57.00
CA ALA A 64 -6.79 4.11 -56.28
C ALA A 64 -6.55 5.59 -55.84
N VAL A 65 -6.85 5.90 -54.60
CA VAL A 65 -6.36 7.10 -53.94
C VAL A 65 -4.93 6.78 -53.51
N ALA A 66 -3.97 7.42 -54.17
CA ALA A 66 -2.57 7.39 -53.81
C ALA A 66 -2.44 7.89 -52.37
N ALA A 67 -2.22 6.97 -51.43
CA ALA A 67 -1.84 7.27 -50.05
C ALA A 67 -0.47 7.96 -50.11
N ARG A 68 -0.47 9.28 -49.96
CA ARG A 68 0.75 10.03 -49.64
C ARG A 68 1.15 9.56 -48.23
N SER A 69 2.14 8.67 -48.19
CA SER A 69 2.89 8.33 -46.99
C SER A 69 3.64 9.59 -46.56
N SER A 70 3.02 10.42 -45.75
CA SER A 70 3.74 11.32 -44.87
C SER A 70 4.24 10.46 -43.68
N ALA A 71 5.36 9.81 -43.93
CA ALA A 71 6.21 9.33 -42.84
C ALA A 71 6.78 10.57 -42.13
N ASP A 72 5.93 11.20 -41.33
CA ASP A 72 6.36 12.13 -40.29
C ASP A 72 6.99 11.27 -39.21
N THR A 73 8.29 11.00 -39.35
CA THR A 73 9.14 10.47 -38.29
C THR A 73 9.21 11.55 -37.20
N ALA A 74 8.13 11.68 -36.44
CA ALA A 74 8.19 12.35 -35.17
C ALA A 74 9.28 11.64 -34.37
N ARG A 75 10.45 12.26 -34.25
CA ARG A 75 11.47 11.85 -33.27
C ARG A 75 10.72 11.71 -31.95
N SER A 76 10.54 10.49 -31.47
CA SER A 76 9.97 10.25 -30.15
C SER A 76 10.91 10.92 -29.15
N VAL A 77 10.54 12.08 -28.67
CA VAL A 77 11.27 12.74 -27.60
C VAL A 77 11.19 11.76 -26.41
N ALA A 78 12.34 11.22 -26.00
CA ALA A 78 12.39 10.37 -24.83
C ALA A 78 11.88 11.18 -23.64
N VAL A 79 10.78 10.73 -23.04
CA VAL A 79 10.18 11.40 -21.88
C VAL A 79 11.01 11.12 -20.65
N ASP A 80 11.43 12.16 -19.95
CA ASP A 80 12.10 12.03 -18.66
C ASP A 80 11.04 11.77 -17.56
N LEU A 81 11.11 10.57 -16.96
CA LEU A 81 10.27 10.14 -15.86
C LEU A 81 10.98 10.21 -14.50
N THR A 82 12.20 10.73 -14.43
CA THR A 82 12.96 10.78 -13.17
C THR A 82 12.27 11.65 -12.13
N VAL A 83 12.31 11.21 -10.88
CA VAL A 83 11.76 11.93 -9.73
C VAL A 83 12.77 11.95 -8.60
N ASP A 84 13.00 13.12 -8.00
CA ASP A 84 13.82 13.30 -6.82
C ASP A 84 12.91 13.35 -5.57
N LEU A 85 13.16 12.44 -4.64
CA LEU A 85 12.44 12.35 -3.37
C LEU A 85 13.20 13.01 -2.20
N GLY A 86 14.27 13.71 -2.51
CA GLY A 86 15.13 14.38 -1.52
C GLY A 86 16.30 13.50 -1.09
N ARG A 87 17.31 14.16 -0.49
CA ARG A 87 18.53 13.54 0.07
C ARG A 87 19.21 12.54 -0.87
N GLY A 88 19.19 12.80 -2.19
CA GLY A 88 19.82 11.97 -3.20
C GLY A 88 19.04 10.72 -3.59
N LEU A 89 17.83 10.52 -3.10
CA LEU A 89 16.95 9.42 -3.56
C LEU A 89 16.27 9.83 -4.87
N VAL A 90 16.95 9.54 -5.97
CA VAL A 90 16.44 9.78 -7.34
C VAL A 90 15.97 8.47 -7.94
N LEU A 91 14.68 8.41 -8.31
CA LEU A 91 14.05 7.26 -8.94
C LEU A 91 14.01 7.43 -10.47
N ARG A 92 14.11 6.34 -11.23
CA ARG A 92 14.03 6.35 -12.70
C ARG A 92 12.64 6.73 -13.23
N ASN A 93 11.61 6.44 -12.44
CA ASN A 93 10.22 6.76 -12.77
C ASN A 93 9.39 6.86 -11.48
N PRO A 94 8.20 7.49 -11.53
CA PRO A 94 7.39 7.76 -10.35
C PRO A 94 6.49 6.59 -9.90
N ILE A 95 6.63 5.38 -10.43
CA ILE A 95 5.77 4.25 -10.10
C ILE A 95 6.50 3.27 -9.17
N LEU A 96 6.02 3.20 -7.93
CA LEU A 96 6.53 2.34 -6.88
C LEU A 96 5.52 1.24 -6.53
N VAL A 97 5.96 0.24 -5.80
CA VAL A 97 5.07 -0.74 -5.14
C VAL A 97 4.96 -0.44 -3.65
N ALA A 98 3.74 -0.62 -3.10
CA ALA A 98 3.45 -0.29 -1.71
C ALA A 98 3.88 -1.41 -0.75
N SER A 99 4.28 -1.02 0.46
CA SER A 99 4.63 -1.94 1.52
C SER A 99 3.47 -2.88 1.89
N GLY A 100 3.82 -4.14 2.16
CA GLY A 100 2.86 -5.16 2.58
C GLY A 100 2.16 -5.93 1.47
N THR A 101 2.15 -5.44 0.23
CA THR A 101 1.53 -6.12 -0.93
C THR A 101 2.57 -6.75 -1.86
N PHE A 102 3.81 -6.29 -1.80
CA PHE A 102 4.91 -6.77 -2.65
C PHE A 102 5.98 -7.54 -1.86
N GLY A 103 5.68 -7.96 -0.64
CA GLY A 103 6.62 -8.70 0.20
C GLY A 103 7.92 -7.94 0.43
N TYR A 104 9.03 -8.63 0.25
CA TYR A 104 10.39 -8.06 0.24
C TYR A 104 10.94 -7.89 -1.20
N GLY A 105 10.07 -8.04 -2.21
CA GLY A 105 10.38 -7.93 -3.62
C GLY A 105 10.76 -9.26 -4.28
N VAL A 106 11.41 -10.13 -3.55
CA VAL A 106 11.88 -11.45 -4.03
C VAL A 106 10.72 -12.37 -4.43
N GLU A 107 9.57 -12.23 -3.78
CA GLU A 107 8.38 -13.02 -4.03
C GLU A 107 7.76 -12.75 -5.41
N TYR A 108 8.12 -11.63 -6.03
CA TYR A 108 7.60 -11.21 -7.33
C TYR A 108 8.67 -11.16 -8.43
N ALA A 109 9.97 -11.31 -8.09
CA ALA A 109 11.08 -11.17 -9.03
C ALA A 109 11.03 -12.17 -10.21
N ASP A 110 10.38 -13.33 -10.04
CA ASP A 110 10.19 -14.31 -11.12
C ASP A 110 8.99 -13.97 -12.03
N VAL A 111 8.14 -13.02 -11.63
CA VAL A 111 6.90 -12.66 -12.34
C VAL A 111 7.01 -11.27 -12.97
N VAL A 112 7.74 -10.37 -12.33
CA VAL A 112 7.87 -8.96 -12.71
C VAL A 112 9.36 -8.62 -12.81
N ASP A 113 9.76 -7.96 -13.90
CA ASP A 113 11.06 -7.30 -13.96
C ASP A 113 11.06 -6.13 -12.98
N VAL A 114 11.59 -6.37 -11.78
CA VAL A 114 11.58 -5.40 -10.67
C VAL A 114 12.40 -4.15 -10.97
N ASP A 115 13.43 -4.25 -11.83
CA ASP A 115 14.28 -3.13 -12.21
C ASP A 115 13.56 -2.09 -13.10
N ARG A 116 12.36 -2.43 -13.59
CA ARG A 116 11.48 -1.47 -14.28
C ARG A 116 10.75 -0.53 -13.35
N LEU A 117 10.64 -0.87 -12.08
CA LEU A 117 9.94 -0.07 -11.07
C LEU A 117 10.77 1.16 -10.66
N GLY A 118 10.10 2.20 -10.20
CA GLY A 118 10.76 3.37 -9.62
C GLY A 118 11.44 3.03 -8.30
N ALA A 119 10.73 2.31 -7.41
CA ALA A 119 11.28 1.74 -6.19
C ALA A 119 10.40 0.61 -5.65
N ILE A 120 10.97 -0.24 -4.81
CA ILE A 120 10.25 -1.22 -4.01
C ILE A 120 10.16 -0.71 -2.57
N CYS A 121 8.93 -0.40 -2.09
CA CYS A 121 8.71 -0.23 -0.67
C CYS A 121 8.38 -1.60 -0.07
N CYS A 122 9.33 -2.19 0.65
CA CYS A 122 9.20 -3.57 1.13
C CYS A 122 8.30 -3.67 2.37
N LYS A 123 7.99 -4.90 2.77
CA LYS A 123 7.12 -5.22 3.89
C LYS A 123 7.59 -4.57 5.19
N GLY A 124 6.62 -4.10 5.99
CA GLY A 124 6.87 -3.51 7.31
C GLY A 124 7.70 -4.41 8.21
N THR A 125 8.84 -3.89 8.65
CA THR A 125 9.86 -4.59 9.44
C THR A 125 9.97 -3.95 10.82
N THR A 126 10.06 -4.78 11.86
CA THR A 126 10.18 -4.37 13.26
C THR A 126 11.51 -4.82 13.84
N LEU A 127 11.91 -4.23 14.98
CA LEU A 127 13.16 -4.56 15.65
C LEU A 127 13.24 -6.04 16.02
N ARG A 128 12.12 -6.59 16.53
CA ARG A 128 11.98 -7.99 16.91
C ARG A 128 10.97 -8.69 16.00
N PRO A 129 11.03 -10.03 15.86
CA PRO A 129 10.04 -10.80 15.12
C PRO A 129 8.62 -10.58 15.65
N ARG A 130 7.61 -10.55 14.74
CA ARG A 130 6.18 -10.48 15.09
C ARG A 130 5.40 -11.61 14.43
N GLN A 131 4.58 -12.28 15.24
CA GLN A 131 3.70 -13.38 14.79
C GLN A 131 2.48 -12.84 13.99
N GLY A 132 2.14 -11.56 14.17
CA GLY A 132 0.93 -10.97 13.63
C GLY A 132 -0.34 -11.36 14.39
N ASN A 133 -1.49 -10.95 13.84
CA ASN A 133 -2.80 -11.17 14.46
C ASN A 133 -3.31 -12.60 14.24
N ARG A 134 -4.35 -12.98 14.97
CA ARG A 134 -5.06 -14.26 14.80
C ARG A 134 -5.82 -14.28 13.46
N PRO A 135 -5.86 -15.41 12.74
CA PRO A 135 -6.75 -15.59 11.59
C PRO A 135 -8.24 -15.54 11.98
N PRO A 136 -9.11 -15.23 11.01
CA PRO A 136 -8.90 -14.75 9.66
C PRO A 136 -8.27 -13.36 9.64
N ARG A 137 -7.34 -13.11 8.70
CA ARG A 137 -6.59 -11.85 8.64
C ARG A 137 -6.94 -10.99 7.44
N VAL A 138 -7.65 -11.55 6.47
CA VAL A 138 -7.99 -10.90 5.21
C VAL A 138 -9.41 -11.28 4.81
N THR A 139 -10.14 -10.33 4.25
CA THR A 139 -11.43 -10.58 3.57
C THR A 139 -11.62 -9.57 2.45
N GLU A 140 -12.28 -10.00 1.37
CA GLU A 140 -12.68 -9.11 0.29
C GLU A 140 -13.85 -8.22 0.69
N THR A 141 -13.97 -7.08 0.03
CA THR A 141 -15.11 -6.16 0.09
C THR A 141 -15.50 -5.77 -1.34
N PRO A 142 -16.72 -5.25 -1.59
CA PRO A 142 -17.15 -4.88 -2.95
C PRO A 142 -16.20 -3.92 -3.68
N GLY A 143 -15.42 -3.11 -2.98
CA GLY A 143 -14.50 -2.14 -3.58
C GLY A 143 -13.04 -2.32 -3.17
N GLY A 144 -12.63 -3.51 -2.70
CA GLY A 144 -11.26 -3.75 -2.28
C GLY A 144 -11.13 -4.88 -1.27
N MET A 145 -10.34 -4.69 -0.24
CA MET A 145 -10.12 -5.70 0.80
C MET A 145 -9.89 -5.10 2.18
N LEU A 146 -10.23 -5.87 3.21
CA LEU A 146 -9.84 -5.60 4.59
C LEU A 146 -8.70 -6.55 4.98
N ASN A 147 -7.68 -6.00 5.61
CA ASN A 147 -6.61 -6.79 6.19
C ASN A 147 -6.36 -6.43 7.65
N SER A 148 -5.94 -7.43 8.42
CA SER A 148 -5.50 -7.31 9.80
C SER A 148 -4.31 -8.24 10.03
N ILE A 149 -3.22 -8.00 9.32
CA ILE A 149 -2.01 -8.83 9.35
C ILE A 149 -1.28 -8.72 10.69
N GLY A 150 -1.28 -7.53 11.31
CA GLY A 150 -0.60 -7.28 12.57
C GLY A 150 0.92 -7.22 12.46
N LEU A 151 1.44 -6.70 11.34
CA LEU A 151 2.88 -6.56 11.07
C LEU A 151 3.66 -7.87 11.20
N GLN A 152 3.10 -9.01 10.79
CA GLN A 152 3.85 -10.26 10.77
C GLN A 152 5.13 -10.10 9.95
N ASN A 153 6.29 -10.27 10.59
CA ASN A 153 7.61 -10.18 9.97
C ASN A 153 8.67 -10.88 10.83
N PRO A 154 9.82 -11.29 10.25
CA PRO A 154 10.84 -12.05 10.96
C PRO A 154 11.78 -11.19 11.82
N GLY A 155 11.56 -9.86 11.91
CA GLY A 155 12.48 -8.92 12.56
C GLY A 155 13.64 -8.49 11.66
N ILE A 156 14.23 -7.32 11.99
CA ILE A 156 15.22 -6.67 11.11
C ILE A 156 16.46 -7.55 10.85
N ASP A 157 16.97 -8.27 11.84
CA ASP A 157 18.17 -9.10 11.66
C ASP A 157 17.93 -10.18 10.61
N ALA A 158 16.84 -10.93 10.73
CA ALA A 158 16.49 -11.96 9.76
C ALA A 158 16.10 -11.39 8.38
N VAL A 159 15.61 -10.15 8.31
CA VAL A 159 15.36 -9.47 7.02
C VAL A 159 16.68 -9.17 6.33
N LEU A 160 17.65 -8.60 7.03
CA LEU A 160 18.95 -8.29 6.46
C LEU A 160 19.71 -9.55 6.04
N ASP A 161 19.73 -10.57 6.89
CA ASP A 161 20.39 -11.86 6.60
C ASP A 161 19.82 -12.52 5.33
N ARG A 162 18.52 -12.37 5.08
CA ARG A 162 17.86 -13.05 3.95
C ARG A 162 17.90 -12.28 2.64
N TYR A 163 17.81 -10.95 2.70
CA TYR A 163 17.46 -10.15 1.53
C TYR A 163 18.49 -9.10 1.15
N ALA A 164 19.36 -8.63 2.07
CA ALA A 164 20.27 -7.51 1.80
C ALA A 164 21.21 -7.79 0.63
N ALA A 165 21.76 -9.00 0.53
CA ALA A 165 22.65 -9.38 -0.56
C ALA A 165 21.95 -9.36 -1.93
N GLN A 166 20.69 -9.77 -1.99
CA GLN A 166 19.89 -9.72 -3.21
C GLN A 166 19.55 -8.29 -3.61
N TRP A 167 19.12 -7.47 -2.64
CA TRP A 167 18.83 -6.05 -2.85
C TRP A 167 20.03 -5.27 -3.37
N ALA A 168 21.23 -5.58 -2.87
CA ALA A 168 22.47 -4.97 -3.35
C ALA A 168 22.79 -5.30 -4.82
N GLY A 169 22.21 -6.37 -5.37
CA GLY A 169 22.35 -6.76 -6.78
C GLY A 169 21.29 -6.12 -7.70
N TRP A 170 20.24 -5.50 -7.17
CA TRP A 170 19.20 -4.87 -7.97
C TRP A 170 19.55 -3.45 -8.36
N GLN A 171 19.00 -3.00 -9.50
CA GLN A 171 19.10 -1.61 -9.93
C GLN A 171 17.95 -0.77 -9.39
N VAL A 172 16.82 -1.40 -9.05
CA VAL A 172 15.67 -0.74 -8.43
C VAL A 172 15.99 -0.37 -6.98
N PRO A 173 15.77 0.88 -6.56
CA PRO A 173 15.95 1.29 -5.17
C PRO A 173 15.01 0.51 -4.23
N VAL A 174 15.55 -0.02 -3.12
CA VAL A 174 14.75 -0.65 -2.07
C VAL A 174 14.59 0.31 -0.89
N ILE A 175 13.34 0.59 -0.56
CA ILE A 175 12.93 1.42 0.58
C ILE A 175 12.38 0.48 1.65
N VAL A 176 13.00 0.44 2.82
CA VAL A 176 12.54 -0.42 3.91
C VAL A 176 11.44 0.25 4.70
N ASN A 177 10.24 -0.35 4.73
CA ASN A 177 9.17 0.13 5.60
C ASN A 177 9.46 -0.30 7.04
N VAL A 178 9.59 0.69 7.92
CA VAL A 178 9.98 0.50 9.33
C VAL A 178 8.79 0.77 10.24
N ALA A 179 8.50 -0.18 11.13
CA ALA A 179 7.43 -0.08 12.11
C ALA A 179 7.94 -0.41 13.52
N GLY A 180 7.33 0.20 14.54
CA GLY A 180 7.68 0.01 15.95
C GLY A 180 6.52 0.35 16.87
N GLU A 181 6.69 0.09 18.16
CA GLU A 181 5.73 0.46 19.22
C GLU A 181 6.24 1.60 20.09
N SER A 182 7.55 1.86 20.06
CA SER A 182 8.20 2.97 20.76
C SER A 182 9.21 3.66 19.86
N ILE A 183 9.65 4.86 20.22
CA ILE A 183 10.70 5.60 19.49
C ILE A 183 11.98 4.77 19.43
N GLU A 184 12.32 4.06 20.50
CA GLU A 184 13.50 3.20 20.61
C GLU A 184 13.43 2.04 19.61
N ASP A 185 12.25 1.45 19.39
CA ASP A 185 12.05 0.39 18.39
C ASP A 185 12.36 0.92 16.98
N TYR A 186 11.80 2.08 16.60
CA TYR A 186 12.06 2.71 15.31
C TYR A 186 13.55 3.02 15.12
N VAL A 187 14.17 3.68 16.09
CA VAL A 187 15.61 4.03 16.08
C VAL A 187 16.46 2.76 16.02
N GLY A 188 16.08 1.70 16.76
CA GLY A 188 16.79 0.43 16.76
C GLY A 188 16.80 -0.27 15.41
N VAL A 189 15.67 -0.24 14.67
CA VAL A 189 15.61 -0.77 13.29
C VAL A 189 16.47 0.07 12.38
N VAL A 190 16.29 1.39 12.41
CA VAL A 190 16.93 2.33 11.47
C VAL A 190 18.45 2.28 11.56
N ARG A 191 19.01 2.20 12.77
CA ARG A 191 20.46 2.04 12.96
C ARG A 191 21.04 0.77 12.34
N LYS A 192 20.25 -0.29 12.24
CA LYS A 192 20.66 -1.53 11.57
C LYS A 192 20.58 -1.45 10.05
N LEU A 193 19.77 -0.55 9.51
CA LEU A 193 19.65 -0.30 8.07
C LEU A 193 20.77 0.61 7.55
N ASP A 194 21.28 1.46 8.40
CA ASP A 194 22.31 2.44 8.03
C ASP A 194 23.56 1.72 7.51
N LEU A 195 24.08 2.17 6.39
CA LEU A 195 25.25 1.58 5.70
C LEU A 195 25.07 0.15 5.15
N VAL A 196 23.85 -0.41 5.12
CA VAL A 196 23.61 -1.71 4.46
C VAL A 196 23.49 -1.51 2.95
N PRO A 197 24.36 -2.14 2.14
CA PRO A 197 24.27 -2.04 0.68
C PRO A 197 22.91 -2.49 0.16
N GLY A 198 22.40 -1.79 -0.88
CA GLY A 198 21.12 -2.09 -1.50
C GLY A 198 19.92 -1.45 -0.84
N ILE A 199 20.07 -0.75 0.30
CA ILE A 199 19.01 0.03 0.92
C ILE A 199 19.15 1.50 0.50
N ALA A 200 18.12 2.00 -0.19
CA ALA A 200 18.10 3.35 -0.75
C ALA A 200 17.39 4.38 0.13
N GLY A 201 16.52 3.92 1.06
CA GLY A 201 15.75 4.80 1.93
C GLY A 201 14.89 4.06 2.93
N ILE A 202 14.19 4.83 3.75
CA ILE A 202 13.31 4.35 4.82
C ILE A 202 11.91 4.92 4.60
N GLU A 203 10.87 4.08 4.67
CA GLU A 203 9.48 4.52 4.85
C GLU A 203 9.08 4.29 6.31
N LEU A 204 9.00 5.34 7.11
CA LEU A 204 8.63 5.29 8.52
C LEU A 204 7.12 5.13 8.66
N ASN A 205 6.67 3.96 9.07
CA ASN A 205 5.27 3.62 9.21
C ASN A 205 4.78 3.94 10.64
N ILE A 206 4.36 5.18 10.84
CA ILE A 206 3.84 5.65 12.14
C ILE A 206 2.34 5.37 12.30
N SER A 207 1.67 4.81 11.28
CA SER A 207 0.21 4.82 11.14
C SER A 207 -0.42 3.43 11.18
N CYS A 208 0.23 2.40 11.75
CA CYS A 208 -0.33 1.06 11.75
C CYS A 208 -1.43 0.88 12.82
N PRO A 209 -2.73 0.78 12.45
CA PRO A 209 -3.83 0.62 13.41
C PRO A 209 -3.84 -0.75 14.09
N ASN A 210 -3.05 -1.70 13.60
CA ASN A 210 -3.03 -3.09 14.06
C ASN A 210 -1.90 -3.40 15.05
N VAL A 211 -1.12 -2.40 15.43
CA VAL A 211 -0.07 -2.50 16.45
C VAL A 211 -0.57 -1.77 17.68
N GLY A 212 -0.43 -2.36 18.85
CA GLY A 212 -0.94 -1.85 20.12
C GLY A 212 -0.70 -0.33 20.34
N ARG A 213 -0.77 0.17 21.53
CA ARG A 213 -0.83 1.62 21.82
C ARG A 213 0.21 2.52 21.14
N GLY A 214 1.37 1.99 20.68
CA GLY A 214 2.45 2.81 20.13
C GLY A 214 2.18 3.38 18.72
N GLY A 215 1.80 2.53 17.76
CA GLY A 215 1.69 2.94 16.35
C GLY A 215 0.53 3.93 16.08
N LEU A 216 -0.61 3.76 16.75
CA LEU A 216 -1.75 4.66 16.58
C LEU A 216 -1.51 6.05 17.19
N GLN A 217 -0.79 6.11 18.31
CA GLN A 217 -0.49 7.35 19.01
C GLN A 217 0.34 8.31 18.15
N PHE A 218 1.37 7.80 17.45
CA PHE A 218 2.20 8.63 16.56
C PHE A 218 1.44 9.13 15.33
N ALA A 219 0.42 8.40 14.89
CA ALA A 219 -0.31 8.74 13.65
C ALA A 219 -1.33 9.86 13.81
N ILE A 220 -1.85 10.11 15.02
CA ILE A 220 -2.98 11.01 15.26
C ILE A 220 -2.61 12.28 16.03
N ASP A 221 -1.39 12.33 16.57
CA ASP A 221 -0.88 13.46 17.35
C ASP A 221 0.34 14.07 16.64
N GLN A 222 0.29 15.36 16.35
CA GLN A 222 1.34 16.06 15.61
C GLN A 222 2.68 16.09 16.35
N ASP A 223 2.67 16.25 17.68
CA ASP A 223 3.88 16.35 18.48
C ASP A 223 4.55 14.98 18.61
N ALA A 224 3.77 13.93 18.78
CA ALA A 224 4.26 12.55 18.77
C ALA A 224 4.82 12.15 17.41
N ALA A 225 4.14 12.50 16.30
CA ALA A 225 4.61 12.27 14.94
C ALA A 225 5.94 12.99 14.68
N ALA A 226 6.04 14.26 15.07
CA ALA A 226 7.27 15.05 14.96
C ALA A 226 8.38 14.49 15.85
N ALA A 227 8.07 14.03 17.06
CA ALA A 227 9.07 13.48 17.98
C ALA A 227 9.71 12.20 17.44
N VAL A 228 8.92 11.24 16.93
CA VAL A 228 9.45 10.01 16.33
C VAL A 228 10.23 10.32 15.05
N THR A 229 9.74 11.23 14.20
CA THR A 229 10.43 11.65 12.97
C THR A 229 11.80 12.27 13.30
N ARG A 230 11.88 13.21 14.24
CA ARG A 230 13.15 13.80 14.69
C ARG A 230 14.11 12.78 15.29
N ALA A 231 13.61 11.84 16.06
CA ALA A 231 14.45 10.80 16.66
C ALA A 231 15.05 9.88 15.59
N VAL A 232 14.24 9.46 14.62
CA VAL A 232 14.69 8.65 13.47
C VAL A 232 15.65 9.45 12.58
N ARG A 233 15.34 10.71 12.26
CA ARG A 233 16.22 11.56 11.46
C ARG A 233 17.62 11.71 12.05
N ARG A 234 17.74 11.81 13.37
CA ARG A 234 19.05 11.85 14.06
C ARG A 234 19.79 10.51 14.07
N ALA A 235 19.13 9.43 13.75
CA ALA A 235 19.69 8.08 13.83
C ALA A 235 20.21 7.54 12.49
N THR A 236 19.96 8.24 11.37
CA THR A 236 20.34 7.77 10.03
C THR A 236 20.61 8.95 9.08
N GLU A 237 21.42 8.72 8.06
CA GLU A 237 21.56 9.63 6.92
C GLU A 237 20.76 9.18 5.70
N LEU A 238 20.12 8.01 5.73
CA LEU A 238 19.27 7.53 4.64
C LEU A 238 18.10 8.48 4.39
N PRO A 239 17.62 8.61 3.14
CA PRO A 239 16.37 9.29 2.81
C PRO A 239 15.22 8.79 3.67
N LEU A 240 14.47 9.72 4.30
CA LEU A 240 13.41 9.44 5.25
C LEU A 240 12.06 9.86 4.70
N ILE A 241 11.24 8.89 4.33
CA ILE A 241 9.84 9.06 3.94
C ILE A 241 8.98 8.76 5.15
N VAL A 242 7.98 9.58 5.48
CA VAL A 242 7.05 9.30 6.59
C VAL A 242 5.67 9.01 6.05
N LYS A 243 5.09 7.86 6.45
CA LYS A 243 3.79 7.39 5.97
C LYS A 243 2.65 7.84 6.84
N LEU A 244 1.75 8.62 6.25
CA LEU A 244 0.60 9.24 6.91
C LEU A 244 -0.58 8.28 7.06
N SER A 245 -1.33 8.44 8.18
CA SER A 245 -2.59 7.74 8.42
C SER A 245 -3.78 8.55 7.92
N PRO A 246 -4.76 7.92 7.24
CA PRO A 246 -6.01 8.59 6.89
C PRO A 246 -6.99 8.71 8.06
N ASN A 247 -6.71 8.06 9.20
CA ASN A 247 -7.64 7.91 10.32
C ASN A 247 -7.54 9.09 11.31
N VAL A 248 -7.55 10.31 10.76
CA VAL A 248 -7.45 11.58 11.50
C VAL A 248 -8.48 12.57 10.97
N ALA A 249 -8.86 13.53 11.80
CA ALA A 249 -9.82 14.57 11.41
C ALA A 249 -9.21 15.58 10.43
N ASP A 250 -7.99 16.04 10.72
CA ASP A 250 -7.19 16.93 9.88
C ASP A 250 -5.76 16.45 9.79
N ILE A 251 -5.30 16.15 8.58
CA ILE A 251 -3.96 15.64 8.32
C ILE A 251 -2.90 16.75 8.20
N ARG A 252 -3.32 17.97 7.89
CA ARG A 252 -2.43 19.07 7.54
C ARG A 252 -1.44 19.47 8.64
N PRO A 253 -1.86 19.64 9.92
CA PRO A 253 -0.94 19.94 11.00
C PRO A 253 0.10 18.84 11.23
N ILE A 254 -0.33 17.56 11.10
CA ILE A 254 0.55 16.40 11.27
C ILE A 254 1.59 16.35 10.13
N ALA A 255 1.16 16.56 8.89
CA ALA A 255 2.06 16.58 7.73
C ALA A 255 3.10 17.70 7.83
N ALA A 256 2.68 18.91 8.21
CA ALA A 256 3.58 20.05 8.42
C ALA A 256 4.61 19.77 9.52
N ALA A 257 4.17 19.28 10.68
CA ALA A 257 5.04 18.97 11.80
C ALA A 257 6.08 17.87 11.49
N ILE A 258 5.69 16.86 10.68
CA ILE A 258 6.59 15.81 10.19
C ILE A 258 7.64 16.38 9.23
N ALA A 259 7.22 17.24 8.29
CA ALA A 259 8.14 17.91 7.35
C ALA A 259 9.16 18.77 8.09
N GLU A 260 8.73 19.58 9.06
CA GLU A 260 9.59 20.38 9.92
C GLU A 260 10.51 19.53 10.82
N ALA A 261 10.08 18.31 11.15
CA ALA A 261 10.88 17.38 11.95
C ALA A 261 12.01 16.70 11.16
N GLY A 262 12.11 16.92 9.84
CA GLY A 262 13.22 16.49 9.00
C GLY A 262 12.93 15.26 8.15
N ALA A 263 11.66 15.01 7.83
CA ALA A 263 11.31 14.08 6.74
C ALA A 263 11.77 14.66 5.39
N ASP A 264 12.31 13.81 4.52
CA ASP A 264 12.71 14.19 3.15
C ASP A 264 11.52 14.11 2.19
N ALA A 265 10.55 13.20 2.44
CA ALA A 265 9.29 13.07 1.71
C ALA A 265 8.17 12.53 2.61
N LEU A 266 6.92 12.63 2.14
CA LEU A 266 5.75 12.01 2.78
C LEU A 266 5.13 10.97 1.85
N SER A 267 4.59 9.88 2.41
CA SER A 267 3.72 8.96 1.67
C SER A 267 2.30 8.97 2.26
N ALA A 268 1.28 9.10 1.43
CA ALA A 268 -0.13 9.22 1.80
C ALA A 268 -1.00 8.40 0.85
N ILE A 269 -1.71 7.39 1.35
CA ILE A 269 -2.09 7.11 2.74
C ILE A 269 -1.84 5.64 3.13
N ASN A 270 -1.88 5.36 4.43
CA ASN A 270 -2.10 4.00 4.92
C ASN A 270 -3.58 3.62 4.75
N THR A 271 -3.99 2.44 5.22
CA THR A 271 -5.35 1.90 5.09
C THR A 271 -6.35 2.60 6.02
N LEU A 272 -7.61 2.69 5.57
CA LEU A 272 -8.72 3.18 6.40
C LEU A 272 -9.17 2.11 7.39
N SER A 273 -9.46 2.49 8.62
CA SER A 273 -10.04 1.57 9.60
C SER A 273 -11.44 1.13 9.17
N GLY A 274 -11.67 -0.18 9.16
CA GLY A 274 -12.94 -0.78 8.77
C GLY A 274 -13.22 -2.10 9.46
N MET A 275 -14.41 -2.65 9.23
CA MET A 275 -14.85 -3.92 9.80
C MET A 275 -15.73 -4.68 8.79
N ALA A 276 -15.66 -6.00 8.86
CA ALA A 276 -16.62 -6.89 8.20
C ALA A 276 -17.25 -7.83 9.23
N LEU A 277 -18.52 -8.16 9.02
CA LEU A 277 -19.24 -9.15 9.83
C LEU A 277 -19.21 -10.52 9.13
N ARG A 278 -19.33 -11.57 9.92
CA ARG A 278 -19.60 -12.92 9.40
C ARG A 278 -20.94 -12.94 8.67
N SER A 279 -21.11 -13.89 7.75
CA SER A 279 -22.34 -14.03 6.98
C SER A 279 -23.58 -14.29 7.84
N ASP A 280 -23.40 -14.98 8.96
CA ASP A 280 -24.45 -15.24 9.98
C ASP A 280 -24.70 -14.06 10.94
N ARG A 281 -23.93 -12.97 10.82
CA ARG A 281 -23.98 -11.76 11.65
C ARG A 281 -23.74 -12.00 13.16
N THR A 282 -23.12 -13.11 13.52
CA THR A 282 -22.84 -13.45 14.94
C THR A 282 -21.60 -12.76 15.50
N GLY A 283 -20.83 -12.04 14.65
CA GLY A 283 -19.64 -11.32 15.10
C GLY A 283 -18.74 -10.82 13.98
N PRO A 284 -17.59 -10.23 14.32
CA PRO A 284 -16.61 -9.77 13.35
C PRO A 284 -16.06 -10.93 12.52
N PHE A 285 -15.75 -10.67 11.25
CA PHE A 285 -15.10 -11.66 10.37
C PHE A 285 -13.62 -11.81 10.71
N LEU A 286 -12.90 -10.68 10.85
CA LEU A 286 -11.47 -10.70 11.14
C LEU A 286 -11.18 -11.10 12.59
N GLY A 287 -10.11 -11.87 12.80
CA GLY A 287 -9.69 -12.31 14.12
C GLY A 287 -9.36 -11.18 15.11
N ASN A 288 -9.06 -9.98 14.61
CA ASN A 288 -8.78 -8.75 15.37
C ASN A 288 -9.92 -7.73 15.29
N THR A 289 -11.16 -8.13 15.03
CA THR A 289 -12.34 -7.26 14.92
C THR A 289 -12.24 -6.23 13.80
N TYR A 290 -11.28 -5.32 13.86
CA TYR A 290 -11.02 -4.26 12.89
C TYR A 290 -9.86 -4.62 11.98
N GLY A 291 -9.87 -4.06 10.77
CA GLY A 291 -8.81 -4.16 9.79
C GLY A 291 -8.64 -2.87 8.99
N GLY A 292 -7.60 -2.81 8.19
CA GLY A 292 -7.36 -1.73 7.26
C GLY A 292 -8.06 -2.02 5.92
N LEU A 293 -8.94 -1.13 5.48
CA LEU A 293 -9.55 -1.14 4.15
C LEU A 293 -8.57 -0.56 3.13
N SER A 294 -8.40 -1.25 2.01
CA SER A 294 -7.58 -0.86 0.87
C SER A 294 -8.27 -1.21 -0.45
N GLY A 295 -7.69 -0.79 -1.58
CA GLY A 295 -8.27 -1.00 -2.91
C GLY A 295 -9.05 0.22 -3.43
N PRO A 296 -9.77 0.11 -4.56
CA PRO A 296 -10.42 1.23 -5.25
C PRO A 296 -11.33 2.08 -4.36
N ALA A 297 -11.99 1.47 -3.37
CA ALA A 297 -12.91 2.17 -2.46
C ALA A 297 -12.26 3.33 -1.68
N ILE A 298 -10.94 3.29 -1.44
CA ILE A 298 -10.27 4.35 -0.67
C ILE A 298 -9.68 5.47 -1.54
N LYS A 299 -9.67 5.34 -2.88
CA LYS A 299 -9.08 6.35 -3.79
C LYS A 299 -9.58 7.77 -3.51
N PRO A 300 -10.89 8.05 -3.38
CA PRO A 300 -11.37 9.41 -3.15
C PRO A 300 -10.84 10.03 -1.85
N VAL A 301 -10.66 9.22 -0.80
CA VAL A 301 -10.09 9.68 0.47
C VAL A 301 -8.59 9.93 0.33
N ALA A 302 -7.86 9.02 -0.33
CA ALA A 302 -6.44 9.16 -0.59
C ALA A 302 -6.16 10.42 -1.43
N LEU A 303 -6.94 10.63 -2.50
CA LEU A 303 -6.81 11.79 -3.39
C LEU A 303 -7.01 13.10 -2.65
N ARG A 304 -8.08 13.20 -1.81
CA ARG A 304 -8.32 14.37 -0.96
C ARG A 304 -7.13 14.65 -0.03
N ILE A 305 -6.62 13.61 0.66
CA ILE A 305 -5.52 13.77 1.61
C ILE A 305 -4.24 14.20 0.89
N VAL A 306 -3.90 13.60 -0.26
CA VAL A 306 -2.75 14.02 -1.07
C VAL A 306 -2.87 15.48 -1.48
N TYR A 307 -4.04 15.90 -1.95
CA TYR A 307 -4.32 17.28 -2.34
C TYR A 307 -4.16 18.26 -1.16
N GLU A 308 -4.66 17.93 0.03
CA GLU A 308 -4.53 18.74 1.24
C GLU A 308 -3.07 18.84 1.70
N VAL A 309 -2.34 17.71 1.72
CA VAL A 309 -0.93 17.64 2.15
C VAL A 309 -0.04 18.43 1.19
N ALA A 310 -0.20 18.28 -0.11
CA ALA A 310 0.61 18.97 -1.12
C ALA A 310 0.51 20.50 -1.05
N GLN A 311 -0.55 21.04 -0.43
CA GLN A 311 -0.71 22.49 -0.24
C GLN A 311 0.05 23.04 0.98
N VAL A 312 0.36 22.20 1.96
CA VAL A 312 0.92 22.64 3.25
C VAL A 312 2.37 22.24 3.47
N VAL A 313 2.92 21.32 2.67
CA VAL A 313 4.31 20.90 2.76
C VAL A 313 5.14 21.37 1.57
N GLY A 314 6.45 21.59 1.79
CA GLY A 314 7.41 21.91 0.73
C GLY A 314 8.25 20.72 0.26
N ILE A 315 7.99 19.52 0.80
CA ILE A 315 8.71 18.28 0.48
C ILE A 315 7.86 17.37 -0.43
N PRO A 316 8.47 16.45 -1.20
CA PRO A 316 7.77 15.52 -2.08
C PRO A 316 6.68 14.73 -1.39
N VAL A 317 5.54 14.52 -2.08
CA VAL A 317 4.43 13.68 -1.61
C VAL A 317 4.29 12.48 -2.54
N ILE A 318 4.27 11.27 -1.99
CA ILE A 318 4.06 10.01 -2.68
C ILE A 318 2.63 9.55 -2.40
N ALA A 319 1.80 9.41 -3.44
CA ALA A 319 0.42 8.97 -3.28
C ALA A 319 0.30 7.45 -3.14
N ILE A 320 -0.62 7.01 -2.28
CA ILE A 320 -0.94 5.59 -2.07
C ILE A 320 -2.43 5.47 -1.81
N GLY A 321 -3.10 4.53 -2.49
CA GLY A 321 -4.47 4.13 -2.16
C GLY A 321 -5.41 4.11 -3.35
N GLY A 322 -5.84 2.93 -3.74
CA GLY A 322 -6.85 2.71 -4.76
C GLY A 322 -6.37 2.86 -6.20
N VAL A 323 -5.07 2.83 -6.45
CA VAL A 323 -4.51 2.84 -7.82
C VAL A 323 -4.79 1.52 -8.51
N THR A 324 -5.47 1.57 -9.65
CA THR A 324 -5.85 0.42 -10.48
C THR A 324 -5.53 0.61 -11.97
N GLY A 325 -5.15 1.82 -12.37
CA GLY A 325 -4.83 2.16 -13.75
C GLY A 325 -4.19 3.53 -13.90
N LEU A 326 -3.92 3.90 -15.14
CA LEU A 326 -3.23 5.14 -15.47
C LEU A 326 -4.00 6.39 -15.04
N ASP A 327 -5.33 6.41 -15.17
CA ASP A 327 -6.14 7.56 -14.77
C ASP A 327 -6.02 7.86 -13.27
N ASP A 328 -5.83 6.82 -12.43
CA ASP A 328 -5.58 7.00 -11.02
C ASP A 328 -4.22 7.66 -10.77
N VAL A 329 -3.19 7.26 -11.53
CA VAL A 329 -1.85 7.89 -11.47
C VAL A 329 -1.95 9.37 -11.87
N LEU A 330 -2.63 9.68 -12.97
CA LEU A 330 -2.80 11.06 -13.46
C LEU A 330 -3.54 11.94 -12.45
N ASP A 331 -4.58 11.41 -11.80
CA ASP A 331 -5.32 12.11 -10.75
C ASP A 331 -4.42 12.46 -9.56
N PHE A 332 -3.61 11.51 -9.09
CA PHE A 332 -2.69 11.76 -7.99
C PHE A 332 -1.56 12.74 -8.35
N LEU A 333 -1.01 12.65 -9.55
CA LEU A 333 -0.04 13.64 -10.02
C LEU A 333 -0.69 15.03 -10.09
N ALA A 334 -1.88 15.15 -10.66
CA ALA A 334 -2.61 16.41 -10.71
C ALA A 334 -2.90 16.98 -9.30
N ALA A 335 -3.18 16.13 -8.32
CA ALA A 335 -3.37 16.52 -6.92
C ALA A 335 -2.08 16.94 -6.19
N GLY A 336 -0.91 16.85 -6.83
CA GLY A 336 0.36 17.31 -6.30
C GLY A 336 1.31 16.21 -5.79
N ALA A 337 0.97 14.93 -5.98
CA ALA A 337 1.92 13.85 -5.76
C ALA A 337 3.01 13.88 -6.84
N VAL A 338 4.26 13.60 -6.46
CA VAL A 338 5.37 13.45 -7.41
C VAL A 338 5.61 11.99 -7.79
N ALA A 339 5.06 11.05 -7.03
CA ALA A 339 5.17 9.62 -7.27
C ALA A 339 3.94 8.90 -6.72
N VAL A 340 3.75 7.63 -7.13
CA VAL A 340 2.58 6.83 -6.77
C VAL A 340 3.02 5.42 -6.38
N GLN A 341 2.50 4.90 -5.25
CA GLN A 341 2.69 3.49 -4.87
C GLN A 341 1.44 2.67 -5.20
N VAL A 342 1.62 1.58 -5.92
CA VAL A 342 0.57 0.59 -6.23
C VAL A 342 0.54 -0.47 -5.13
N GLY A 343 -0.63 -0.71 -4.55
CA GLY A 343 -0.81 -1.67 -3.46
C GLY A 343 -1.72 -2.84 -3.85
N THR A 344 -2.96 -2.83 -3.39
CA THR A 344 -3.92 -3.95 -3.47
C THR A 344 -4.12 -4.49 -4.89
N ALA A 345 -4.03 -3.66 -5.92
CA ALA A 345 -4.19 -4.08 -7.31
C ALA A 345 -3.16 -5.12 -7.77
N ILE A 346 -1.97 -5.17 -7.14
CA ILE A 346 -0.91 -6.15 -7.43
C ILE A 346 -1.38 -7.59 -7.18
N PHE A 347 -2.31 -7.82 -6.26
CA PHE A 347 -2.85 -9.15 -6.00
C PHE A 347 -3.66 -9.70 -7.18
N ALA A 348 -4.29 -8.82 -7.96
CA ALA A 348 -5.04 -9.20 -9.17
C ALA A 348 -4.14 -9.16 -10.42
N ASP A 349 -3.23 -8.19 -10.50
CA ASP A 349 -2.32 -8.01 -11.63
C ASP A 349 -0.94 -7.54 -11.12
N PRO A 350 -0.01 -8.46 -10.89
CA PRO A 350 1.33 -8.13 -10.42
C PRO A 350 2.15 -7.32 -11.46
N THR A 351 1.77 -7.35 -12.74
CA THR A 351 2.46 -6.62 -13.83
C THR A 351 2.00 -5.17 -13.96
N LEU A 352 0.90 -4.80 -13.31
CA LEU A 352 0.32 -3.46 -13.38
C LEU A 352 1.35 -2.33 -13.13
N PRO A 353 2.20 -2.39 -12.08
CA PRO A 353 3.13 -1.29 -11.82
C PRO A 353 4.10 -1.04 -12.98
N ALA A 354 4.67 -2.11 -13.56
CA ALA A 354 5.60 -1.99 -14.70
C ALA A 354 4.89 -1.48 -15.97
N ARG A 355 3.63 -1.90 -16.20
CA ARG A 355 2.82 -1.41 -17.32
C ARG A 355 2.48 0.09 -17.17
N LEU A 356 2.19 0.56 -15.96
CA LEU A 356 1.91 1.97 -15.68
C LEU A 356 3.08 2.89 -16.03
N VAL A 357 4.33 2.42 -15.94
CA VAL A 357 5.51 3.20 -16.37
C VAL A 357 5.43 3.48 -17.85
N ASP A 358 5.16 2.46 -18.69
CA ASP A 358 5.06 2.62 -20.14
C ASP A 358 3.84 3.50 -20.52
N GLU A 359 2.71 3.27 -19.87
CA GLU A 359 1.48 4.03 -20.13
C GLU A 359 1.66 5.51 -19.81
N LEU A 360 2.35 5.84 -18.69
CA LEU A 360 2.66 7.22 -18.32
C LEU A 360 3.60 7.88 -19.33
N ALA A 361 4.67 7.18 -19.72
CA ALA A 361 5.57 7.68 -20.76
C ALA A 361 4.84 7.96 -22.06
N ALA A 362 3.95 7.04 -22.48
CA ALA A 362 3.15 7.20 -23.70
C ALA A 362 2.18 8.39 -23.63
N VAL A 363 1.55 8.64 -22.48
CA VAL A 363 0.68 9.82 -22.29
C VAL A 363 1.50 11.12 -22.38
N CYS A 364 2.64 11.19 -21.70
CA CYS A 364 3.52 12.36 -21.78
C CYS A 364 3.96 12.64 -23.22
N ALA A 365 4.40 11.61 -23.95
CA ALA A 365 4.79 11.72 -25.35
C ALA A 365 3.65 12.23 -26.25
N ARG A 366 2.43 11.65 -26.11
CA ARG A 366 1.24 12.10 -26.86
C ARG A 366 0.86 13.55 -26.57
N ARG A 367 1.13 14.03 -25.33
CA ARG A 367 0.88 15.43 -24.93
C ARG A 367 2.05 16.37 -25.28
N GLY A 368 3.12 15.87 -25.91
CA GLY A 368 4.32 16.66 -26.25
C GLY A 368 5.13 17.10 -25.02
N LEU A 369 5.00 16.39 -23.91
CA LEU A 369 5.73 16.67 -22.69
C LEU A 369 7.08 15.97 -22.72
N SER A 370 8.16 16.71 -22.48
CA SER A 370 9.51 16.15 -22.32
C SER A 370 9.76 15.55 -20.93
N ARG A 371 8.94 15.96 -19.94
CA ARG A 371 9.02 15.50 -18.53
C ARG A 371 7.62 15.27 -17.98
N TYR A 372 7.47 14.23 -17.15
CA TYR A 372 6.18 13.90 -16.51
C TYR A 372 5.77 14.91 -15.43
N ASP A 373 6.74 15.61 -14.82
CA ASP A 373 6.51 16.57 -13.73
C ASP A 373 5.64 17.78 -14.15
N ALA A 374 5.51 18.03 -15.46
CA ALA A 374 4.53 18.96 -15.99
C ALA A 374 3.05 18.61 -15.65
N LEU A 375 2.79 17.35 -15.24
CA LEU A 375 1.48 16.89 -14.77
C LEU A 375 1.27 17.14 -13.28
N VAL A 376 2.36 17.36 -12.52
CA VAL A 376 2.31 17.47 -11.05
C VAL A 376 1.67 18.79 -10.62
N GLY A 377 0.68 18.68 -9.73
CA GLY A 377 0.01 19.84 -9.13
C GLY A 377 -0.88 20.65 -10.07
N THR A 378 -1.21 20.12 -11.24
CA THR A 378 -2.05 20.85 -12.22
C THR A 378 -3.47 21.15 -11.73
N ALA A 379 -3.96 20.39 -10.73
CA ALA A 379 -5.24 20.65 -10.08
C ALA A 379 -5.12 21.52 -8.81
N LEU A 380 -3.90 21.84 -8.36
CA LEU A 380 -3.71 22.69 -7.18
C LEU A 380 -4.04 24.15 -7.47
N PRO A 381 -4.49 24.92 -6.47
CA PRO A 381 -4.69 26.36 -6.62
C PRO A 381 -3.38 27.04 -7.05
N ARG A 382 -3.47 27.92 -8.04
CA ARG A 382 -2.30 28.72 -8.46
C ARG A 382 -1.87 29.62 -7.29
N ARG A 383 -0.61 29.51 -6.89
CA ARG A 383 -0.05 30.46 -5.90
C ARG A 383 -0.04 31.87 -6.55
N PRO A 384 -0.52 32.91 -5.84
CA PRO A 384 -0.42 34.27 -6.36
C PRO A 384 1.07 34.61 -6.63
N GLY A 385 1.38 35.00 -7.88
CA GLY A 385 2.75 35.37 -8.28
C GLY A 385 3.58 34.32 -8.98
N ALA A 386 3.10 33.11 -9.20
CA ALA A 386 3.78 32.11 -10.04
C ALA A 386 3.55 32.46 -11.53
N ALA A 387 4.65 32.63 -12.28
CA ALA A 387 4.59 32.89 -13.73
C ALA A 387 3.85 31.76 -14.45
N SER A 388 2.93 32.16 -15.35
CA SER A 388 2.14 31.24 -16.19
C SER A 388 3.07 30.39 -17.07
N SER A 389 3.29 29.13 -16.73
CA SER A 389 3.63 28.14 -17.75
C SER A 389 2.37 27.99 -18.63
N LYS A 390 2.50 28.29 -19.91
CA LYS A 390 1.39 28.32 -20.90
C LYS A 390 0.59 27.01 -20.78
N GLY A 391 -0.67 27.15 -20.36
CA GLY A 391 -1.60 26.05 -20.22
C GLY A 391 -1.82 25.35 -21.56
N VAL A 392 -1.71 24.03 -21.53
CA VAL A 392 -2.27 23.19 -22.60
C VAL A 392 -3.77 23.17 -22.36
N GLU A 393 -4.55 23.81 -23.31
CA GLU A 393 -6.01 23.70 -23.28
C GLU A 393 -6.42 22.24 -23.46
N TYR A 394 -7.09 21.72 -22.46
CA TYR A 394 -7.77 20.43 -22.57
C TYR A 394 -9.03 20.61 -23.39
N ARG A 395 -9.07 20.04 -24.59
CA ARG A 395 -10.32 19.80 -25.33
C ARG A 395 -10.77 18.37 -25.05
N PRO A 396 -12.03 18.16 -24.61
CA PRO A 396 -12.59 16.86 -24.28
C PRO A 396 -12.65 15.93 -25.50
#